data_d246add3772cd0e79430634a4e791922
#
_entry.id   d246add3772cd0e79430634a4e791922
#
_cell.length_a   1.000
_cell.length_b   1.000
_cell.length_c   1.000
_cell.angle_alpha   90.00
_cell.angle_beta   90.00
_cell.angle_gamma   90.00
#
_symmetry.space_group_name_H-M   'P 1'
#
loop_
_entity.id
_entity.type
_entity.pdbx_description
1 polymer ?
#
loop_
_entity_poly.entity_id
_entity_poly.type
_entity_poly.pdbx_seq_one_letter_code
_entity_poly.pdbx_strand_id
1 'polypeptide(L)'
;MKLSSTARLRIVTLALTTILTASIGTFVTFQSHQNTISSIDFAINSTIDDAKASPNQELSAALFHIDEFALDLSLFLVSRDGAVTTVNESTLELFSEISLPEVEGATSKIQAGRGLYDYRYRGLEISGGDYLVVAASSDEANTRYKAGLFSVLLATIFTSLIAFALLTLYIRRLKNRDDEIALERMQAFLGDASHELRTPLTVIKGYVEMLSKGMMNTEEDKVRAFSRVNVEIGRMETLIHDLLLLAELGESAQRDNELIDLSELLKAHSEDFATLYPDRAVEIAIEPHLAIMGVRDYFSRFIQNALNNIARHTDSNVSVKITLVRSGKNAKLAIEDSGAGLPEAAYRENIQSLNRFDKSRSRESGGSGLGMSIMAAVIAKSGGQLTLRKSSLGGLAVIAEVPAVRE
;
A
#
# COMPACT_ATOMS: atom_id res chain seq x y z
N MET A 1 -15.19 -11.24 6.11
CA MET A 1 -13.71 -11.36 6.21
C MET A 1 -13.07 -10.18 5.45
N LYS A 2 -12.49 -9.19 6.13
CA LYS A 2 -11.83 -8.03 5.47
C LYS A 2 -10.48 -8.50 4.96
N LEU A 3 -10.29 -8.50 3.64
CA LEU A 3 -9.00 -8.77 3.02
C LEU A 3 -7.94 -7.78 3.51
N SER A 4 -6.70 -8.26 3.76
CA SER A 4 -5.58 -7.36 4.10
C SER A 4 -5.31 -6.36 2.97
N SER A 5 -4.73 -5.21 3.29
CA SER A 5 -4.38 -4.17 2.30
C SER A 5 -3.47 -4.71 1.19
N THR A 6 -2.52 -5.57 1.54
CA THR A 6 -1.62 -6.25 0.59
C THR A 6 -2.33 -7.24 -0.33
N ALA A 7 -3.33 -7.97 0.19
CA ALA A 7 -4.15 -8.87 -0.63
C ALA A 7 -5.02 -8.08 -1.62
N ARG A 8 -5.62 -6.96 -1.20
CA ARG A 8 -6.37 -6.06 -2.09
C ARG A 8 -5.49 -5.51 -3.20
N LEU A 9 -4.28 -5.04 -2.87
CA LEU A 9 -3.33 -4.52 -3.87
C LEU A 9 -3.00 -5.59 -4.92
N ARG A 10 -2.72 -6.84 -4.49
CA ARG A 10 -2.45 -7.96 -5.42
C ARG A 10 -3.60 -8.24 -6.37
N ILE A 11 -4.83 -8.28 -5.85
CA ILE A 11 -6.03 -8.55 -6.64
C ILE A 11 -6.27 -7.41 -7.65
N VAL A 12 -6.18 -6.16 -7.22
CA VAL A 12 -6.40 -4.99 -8.09
C VAL A 12 -5.35 -4.93 -9.20
N THR A 13 -4.07 -5.11 -8.88
CA THR A 13 -3.00 -5.09 -9.89
C THR A 13 -3.16 -6.23 -10.89
N LEU A 14 -3.47 -7.46 -10.41
CA LEU A 14 -3.69 -8.61 -11.27
C LEU A 14 -4.90 -8.38 -12.20
N ALA A 15 -6.02 -7.90 -11.66
CA ALA A 15 -7.22 -7.61 -12.45
C ALA A 15 -6.94 -6.54 -13.50
N LEU A 16 -6.23 -5.45 -13.13
CA LEU A 16 -5.92 -4.37 -14.05
C LEU A 16 -5.01 -4.83 -15.20
N THR A 17 -3.95 -5.58 -14.91
CA THR A 17 -3.03 -6.10 -15.94
C THR A 17 -3.72 -7.08 -16.86
N THR A 18 -4.54 -7.98 -16.33
CA THR A 18 -5.31 -8.97 -17.11
C THR A 18 -6.30 -8.27 -18.04
N ILE A 19 -7.12 -7.34 -17.52
CA ILE A 19 -8.10 -6.59 -18.30
C ILE A 19 -7.42 -5.79 -19.41
N LEU A 20 -6.35 -5.06 -19.07
CA LEU A 20 -5.66 -4.21 -20.04
C LEU A 20 -5.04 -5.04 -21.18
N THR A 21 -4.31 -6.10 -20.87
CA THR A 21 -3.65 -6.95 -21.87
C THR A 21 -4.68 -7.67 -22.74
N ALA A 22 -5.73 -8.24 -22.15
CA ALA A 22 -6.78 -8.91 -22.88
C ALA A 22 -7.56 -7.94 -23.78
N SER A 23 -7.90 -6.74 -23.30
CA SER A 23 -8.66 -5.75 -24.09
C SER A 23 -7.85 -5.25 -25.29
N ILE A 24 -6.58 -4.86 -25.08
CA ILE A 24 -5.73 -4.37 -26.17
C ILE A 24 -5.48 -5.50 -27.18
N GLY A 25 -5.10 -6.70 -26.72
CA GLY A 25 -4.82 -7.83 -27.59
C GLY A 25 -6.04 -8.25 -28.42
N THR A 26 -7.21 -8.36 -27.79
CA THR A 26 -8.47 -8.69 -28.48
C THR A 26 -8.86 -7.61 -29.49
N PHE A 27 -8.73 -6.33 -29.11
CA PHE A 27 -9.03 -5.20 -30.01
C PHE A 27 -8.14 -5.21 -31.25
N VAL A 28 -6.82 -5.38 -31.09
CA VAL A 28 -5.87 -5.41 -32.21
C VAL A 28 -6.16 -6.60 -33.13
N THR A 29 -6.39 -7.78 -32.56
CA THR A 29 -6.71 -9.00 -33.32
C THR A 29 -8.03 -8.85 -34.09
N PHE A 30 -9.05 -8.27 -33.44
CA PHE A 30 -10.34 -7.98 -34.09
C PHE A 30 -10.20 -6.96 -35.21
N GLN A 31 -9.47 -5.87 -34.99
CA GLN A 31 -9.23 -4.84 -36.00
C GLN A 31 -8.47 -5.40 -37.21
N SER A 32 -7.45 -6.23 -36.97
CA SER A 32 -6.71 -6.90 -38.02
C SER A 32 -7.61 -7.83 -38.87
N HIS A 33 -8.47 -8.59 -38.22
CA HIS A 33 -9.45 -9.44 -38.89
C HIS A 33 -10.42 -8.61 -39.74
N GLN A 34 -10.99 -7.53 -39.18
CA GLN A 34 -11.90 -6.65 -39.91
C GLN A 34 -11.23 -6.02 -41.15
N ASN A 35 -9.98 -5.60 -41.02
CA ASN A 35 -9.23 -5.04 -42.13
C ASN A 35 -9.04 -6.07 -43.27
N THR A 36 -8.74 -7.34 -42.90
CA THR A 36 -8.58 -8.42 -43.89
C THR A 36 -9.90 -8.72 -44.59
N ILE A 37 -11.00 -8.83 -43.81
CA ILE A 37 -12.34 -9.05 -44.41
C ILE A 37 -12.75 -7.86 -45.29
N SER A 38 -12.48 -6.63 -44.87
CA SER A 38 -12.77 -5.43 -45.67
C SER A 38 -11.99 -5.40 -46.99
N SER A 39 -10.72 -5.86 -47.01
CA SER A 39 -9.94 -5.93 -48.23
C SER A 39 -10.48 -7.00 -49.20
N ILE A 40 -10.95 -8.14 -48.69
CA ILE A 40 -11.65 -9.17 -49.48
C ILE A 40 -12.94 -8.57 -50.08
N ASP A 41 -13.75 -7.93 -49.27
CA ASP A 41 -15.00 -7.30 -49.70
C ASP A 41 -14.76 -6.22 -50.75
N PHE A 42 -13.71 -5.41 -50.58
CA PHE A 42 -13.33 -4.39 -51.56
C PHE A 42 -12.95 -5.03 -52.88
N ALA A 43 -12.12 -6.09 -52.89
CA ALA A 43 -11.72 -6.77 -54.14
C ALA A 43 -12.92 -7.40 -54.85
N ILE A 44 -13.83 -8.08 -54.13
CA ILE A 44 -15.07 -8.64 -54.71
C ILE A 44 -15.94 -7.51 -55.32
N ASN A 45 -16.14 -6.42 -54.57
CA ASN A 45 -16.99 -5.31 -55.04
C ASN A 45 -16.38 -4.63 -56.25
N SER A 46 -15.08 -4.35 -56.25
CA SER A 46 -14.38 -3.72 -57.37
C SER A 46 -14.48 -4.56 -58.64
N THR A 47 -14.28 -5.87 -58.53
CA THR A 47 -14.40 -6.81 -59.68
C THR A 47 -15.82 -6.82 -60.24
N ILE A 48 -16.85 -6.83 -59.39
CA ILE A 48 -18.27 -6.76 -59.78
C ILE A 48 -18.60 -5.41 -60.42
N ASP A 49 -18.10 -4.30 -59.89
CA ASP A 49 -18.36 -2.96 -60.42
C ASP A 49 -17.73 -2.75 -61.78
N ASP A 50 -16.53 -3.28 -62.02
CA ASP A 50 -15.89 -3.26 -63.35
C ASP A 50 -16.61 -4.16 -64.37
N ALA A 51 -17.02 -5.35 -63.95
CA ALA A 51 -17.89 -6.21 -64.77
C ALA A 51 -19.18 -5.47 -65.15
N LYS A 52 -19.83 -4.83 -64.22
CA LYS A 52 -21.08 -4.05 -64.47
C LYS A 52 -20.87 -2.86 -65.39
N ALA A 53 -19.68 -2.23 -65.36
CA ALA A 53 -19.32 -1.11 -66.24
C ALA A 53 -19.07 -1.52 -67.69
N SER A 54 -18.97 -2.82 -68.02
CA SER A 54 -18.65 -3.35 -69.33
C SER A 54 -19.77 -4.25 -69.85
N PRO A 55 -20.96 -3.75 -70.23
CA PRO A 55 -22.10 -4.55 -70.70
C PRO A 55 -21.73 -5.36 -71.97
N ASN A 56 -22.13 -6.63 -72.00
CA ASN A 56 -21.80 -7.66 -73.00
C ASN A 56 -20.35 -8.12 -72.99
N GLN A 57 -19.52 -7.68 -72.05
CA GLN A 57 -18.14 -8.10 -71.80
C GLN A 57 -17.88 -8.32 -70.30
N GLU A 58 -18.93 -8.52 -69.48
CA GLU A 58 -18.88 -8.57 -68.04
C GLU A 58 -17.87 -9.64 -67.55
N LEU A 59 -17.88 -10.83 -68.15
CA LEU A 59 -16.97 -11.91 -67.82
C LEU A 59 -15.50 -11.59 -68.13
N SER A 60 -15.27 -10.96 -69.28
CA SER A 60 -13.92 -10.57 -69.69
C SER A 60 -13.34 -9.46 -68.84
N ALA A 61 -14.19 -8.49 -68.46
CA ALA A 61 -13.82 -7.40 -67.55
C ALA A 61 -13.48 -7.94 -66.14
N ALA A 62 -14.28 -8.85 -65.60
CA ALA A 62 -14.01 -9.49 -64.34
C ALA A 62 -12.71 -10.31 -64.37
N LEU A 63 -12.47 -11.09 -65.42
CA LEU A 63 -11.22 -11.86 -65.56
C LEU A 63 -9.97 -10.97 -65.65
N PHE A 64 -10.06 -9.82 -66.36
CA PHE A 64 -8.95 -8.90 -66.43
C PHE A 64 -8.63 -8.25 -65.09
N HIS A 65 -9.67 -7.95 -64.31
CA HIS A 65 -9.52 -7.26 -63.03
C HIS A 65 -8.97 -8.15 -61.90
N ILE A 66 -9.23 -9.48 -61.95
CA ILE A 66 -8.71 -10.41 -60.96
C ILE A 66 -7.18 -10.35 -60.84
N ASP A 67 -6.48 -10.19 -61.90
CA ASP A 67 -5.01 -10.18 -61.93
C ASP A 67 -4.40 -8.94 -61.24
N GLU A 68 -5.22 -7.91 -60.97
CA GLU A 68 -4.78 -6.70 -60.23
C GLU A 68 -4.74 -6.91 -58.70
N PHE A 69 -5.42 -7.89 -58.19
CA PHE A 69 -5.47 -8.17 -56.74
C PHE A 69 -4.51 -9.28 -56.33
N ALA A 70 -3.80 -9.07 -55.25
CA ALA A 70 -3.00 -10.09 -54.60
C ALA A 70 -3.85 -11.15 -53.82
N LEU A 71 -5.15 -11.20 -54.10
CA LEU A 71 -6.12 -12.10 -53.49
C LEU A 71 -6.57 -13.15 -54.52
N ASP A 72 -6.71 -14.40 -54.04
CA ASP A 72 -7.23 -15.49 -54.86
C ASP A 72 -8.76 -15.37 -55.01
N LEU A 73 -9.17 -14.62 -56.07
CA LEU A 73 -10.55 -14.42 -56.44
C LEU A 73 -11.00 -15.55 -57.37
N SER A 74 -12.14 -16.13 -57.10
CA SER A 74 -12.75 -17.19 -57.92
C SER A 74 -13.97 -16.65 -58.64
N LEU A 75 -14.07 -16.92 -59.94
CA LEU A 75 -15.21 -16.57 -60.78
C LEU A 75 -16.02 -17.80 -61.12
N PHE A 76 -17.31 -17.72 -60.96
CA PHE A 76 -18.27 -18.74 -61.30
C PHE A 76 -19.38 -18.16 -62.18
N LEU A 77 -19.81 -18.90 -63.16
CA LEU A 77 -21.03 -18.63 -63.93
C LEU A 77 -22.15 -19.55 -63.42
N VAL A 78 -23.24 -18.97 -63.01
CA VAL A 78 -24.42 -19.72 -62.56
C VAL A 78 -25.54 -19.48 -63.52
N SER A 79 -25.92 -20.57 -64.27
CA SER A 79 -27.00 -20.51 -65.27
C SER A 79 -28.38 -20.48 -64.57
N ARG A 80 -29.42 -20.04 -65.31
CA ARG A 80 -30.79 -20.05 -64.81
C ARG A 80 -31.36 -21.39 -64.45
N ASP A 81 -30.82 -22.49 -64.98
CA ASP A 81 -31.13 -23.86 -64.59
C ASP A 81 -30.40 -24.34 -63.31
N GLY A 82 -29.60 -23.47 -62.69
CA GLY A 82 -28.82 -23.76 -61.49
C GLY A 82 -27.49 -24.42 -61.72
N ALA A 83 -27.04 -24.60 -63.00
CA ALA A 83 -25.74 -25.16 -63.28
C ALA A 83 -24.61 -24.16 -62.94
N VAL A 84 -23.60 -24.61 -62.20
CA VAL A 84 -22.44 -23.81 -61.76
C VAL A 84 -21.22 -24.19 -62.62
N THR A 85 -20.62 -23.25 -63.29
CA THR A 85 -19.41 -23.44 -64.08
C THR A 85 -18.27 -22.55 -63.54
N THR A 86 -17.12 -23.12 -63.21
CA THR A 86 -15.94 -22.39 -62.80
C THR A 86 -15.29 -21.70 -64.04
N VAL A 87 -14.96 -20.42 -63.92
CA VAL A 87 -14.46 -19.63 -65.04
C VAL A 87 -12.92 -19.55 -65.04
N ASN A 88 -12.32 -19.41 -63.87
CA ASN A 88 -10.86 -19.35 -63.70
C ASN A 88 -10.35 -20.52 -62.85
N GLU A 89 -9.05 -20.82 -62.89
CA GLU A 89 -8.43 -21.77 -61.96
C GLU A 89 -8.61 -21.27 -60.54
N SER A 90 -9.44 -21.97 -59.77
CA SER A 90 -9.82 -21.63 -58.43
C SER A 90 -9.46 -22.73 -57.47
N THR A 91 -8.89 -22.37 -56.33
CA THR A 91 -8.69 -23.26 -55.19
C THR A 91 -10.02 -23.53 -54.40
N LEU A 92 -11.09 -22.79 -54.72
CA LEU A 92 -12.40 -22.97 -54.15
C LEU A 92 -13.17 -24.07 -54.87
N GLU A 93 -12.98 -25.33 -54.50
CA GLU A 93 -13.78 -26.50 -55.00
C GLU A 93 -15.29 -26.47 -54.62
N LEU A 94 -15.78 -25.29 -54.24
CA LEU A 94 -16.87 -25.12 -53.25
C LEU A 94 -18.22 -24.80 -53.82
N PHE A 95 -18.30 -24.42 -55.05
CA PHE A 95 -19.54 -23.84 -55.58
C PHE A 95 -20.53 -24.81 -56.20
N SER A 96 -20.32 -26.14 -56.06
CA SER A 96 -21.36 -27.13 -56.43
C SER A 96 -22.62 -27.11 -55.53
N GLU A 97 -22.61 -26.37 -54.43
CA GLU A 97 -23.70 -26.32 -53.45
C GLU A 97 -24.46 -24.99 -53.41
N ILE A 98 -24.05 -23.93 -54.12
CA ILE A 98 -24.80 -22.66 -54.14
C ILE A 98 -26.05 -22.81 -54.98
N SER A 99 -27.20 -22.51 -54.36
CA SER A 99 -28.50 -22.44 -55.00
C SER A 99 -28.73 -21.14 -55.70
N LEU A 100 -29.47 -21.13 -56.82
CA LEU A 100 -29.84 -19.90 -57.54
C LEU A 100 -30.49 -18.79 -56.65
N PRO A 101 -31.41 -19.12 -55.69
CA PRO A 101 -31.92 -18.11 -54.79
C PRO A 101 -30.87 -17.41 -53.90
N GLU A 102 -29.81 -18.13 -53.51
CA GLU A 102 -28.71 -17.57 -52.75
C GLU A 102 -27.87 -16.59 -53.56
N VAL A 103 -27.64 -16.92 -54.85
CA VAL A 103 -26.94 -16.04 -55.80
C VAL A 103 -27.78 -14.77 -56.09
N GLU A 104 -29.10 -14.91 -56.31
CA GLU A 104 -30.00 -13.78 -56.47
C GLU A 104 -29.99 -12.86 -55.22
N GLY A 105 -29.99 -13.44 -54.03
CA GLY A 105 -29.88 -12.69 -52.76
C GLY A 105 -28.52 -11.98 -52.59
N ALA A 106 -27.49 -12.44 -53.26
CA ALA A 106 -26.14 -11.87 -53.23
C ALA A 106 -25.89 -10.76 -54.25
N THR A 107 -26.86 -10.42 -55.09
CA THR A 107 -26.67 -9.36 -56.10
C THR A 107 -26.63 -7.95 -55.49
N SER A 108 -27.32 -7.74 -54.39
CA SER A 108 -27.40 -6.44 -53.69
C SER A 108 -26.25 -6.20 -52.69
N LYS A 109 -25.70 -7.25 -52.09
CA LYS A 109 -24.69 -7.17 -51.04
C LYS A 109 -23.84 -8.45 -51.02
N ILE A 110 -22.62 -8.31 -50.50
CA ILE A 110 -21.76 -9.47 -50.23
C ILE A 110 -22.42 -10.37 -49.21
N GLN A 111 -22.41 -11.66 -49.48
CA GLN A 111 -22.88 -12.73 -48.56
C GLN A 111 -21.67 -13.53 -48.06
N ALA A 112 -21.82 -14.11 -46.88
CA ALA A 112 -20.87 -15.08 -46.34
C ALA A 112 -21.46 -16.48 -46.55
N GLY A 113 -20.71 -17.35 -47.22
CA GLY A 113 -21.02 -18.75 -47.40
C GLY A 113 -20.20 -19.64 -46.43
N ARG A 114 -20.75 -20.78 -46.08
CA ARG A 114 -20.06 -21.83 -45.34
C ARG A 114 -20.17 -23.14 -46.11
N GLY A 115 -19.04 -23.73 -46.44
CA GLY A 115 -18.93 -25.01 -47.03
C GLY A 115 -17.75 -25.75 -46.40
N LEU A 116 -16.92 -26.43 -47.24
CA LEU A 116 -15.67 -27.02 -46.78
C LEU A 116 -14.74 -25.93 -46.17
N TYR A 117 -14.84 -24.71 -46.67
CA TYR A 117 -14.12 -23.49 -46.21
C TYR A 117 -15.11 -22.36 -46.02
N ASP A 118 -14.81 -21.37 -45.17
CA ASP A 118 -15.53 -20.08 -45.09
C ASP A 118 -15.18 -19.22 -46.28
N TYR A 119 -16.18 -18.66 -46.97
CA TYR A 119 -15.96 -17.79 -48.14
C TYR A 119 -16.93 -16.62 -48.15
N ARG A 120 -16.62 -15.59 -48.94
CA ARG A 120 -17.45 -14.42 -49.21
C ARG A 120 -17.70 -14.30 -50.70
N TYR A 121 -18.89 -13.90 -51.09
CA TYR A 121 -19.28 -13.86 -52.48
C TYR A 121 -20.28 -12.76 -52.77
N ARG A 122 -20.31 -12.31 -54.04
CA ARG A 122 -21.31 -11.40 -54.61
C ARG A 122 -21.67 -11.85 -56.00
N GLY A 123 -22.97 -11.75 -56.38
CA GLY A 123 -23.49 -12.06 -57.66
C GLY A 123 -23.73 -10.81 -58.51
N LEU A 124 -23.68 -10.95 -59.85
CA LEU A 124 -24.11 -9.97 -60.84
C LEU A 124 -24.89 -10.67 -61.94
N GLU A 125 -26.13 -10.21 -62.20
CA GLU A 125 -26.86 -10.69 -63.37
C GLU A 125 -26.20 -10.10 -64.63
N ILE A 126 -25.77 -10.95 -65.59
CA ILE A 126 -25.10 -10.56 -66.83
C ILE A 126 -26.04 -10.57 -68.01
N SER A 127 -25.57 -10.01 -69.17
CA SER A 127 -26.27 -9.85 -70.43
C SER A 127 -26.68 -11.19 -71.10
N GLY A 128 -27.28 -12.04 -70.52
CA GLY A 128 -27.75 -13.38 -70.99
C GLY A 128 -28.75 -13.98 -70.04
N GLY A 129 -28.89 -13.36 -68.86
CA GLY A 129 -29.75 -13.80 -67.78
C GLY A 129 -29.16 -14.87 -66.87
N ASP A 130 -27.88 -15.16 -67.04
CA ASP A 130 -27.06 -15.95 -66.12
C ASP A 130 -26.46 -15.02 -65.04
N TYR A 131 -25.87 -15.60 -64.00
CA TYR A 131 -25.23 -14.82 -62.92
C TYR A 131 -23.74 -15.06 -62.92
N LEU A 132 -22.96 -13.96 -62.93
CA LEU A 132 -21.54 -13.97 -62.61
C LEU A 132 -21.38 -13.87 -61.10
N VAL A 133 -20.70 -14.82 -60.48
CA VAL A 133 -20.43 -14.81 -59.04
C VAL A 133 -18.92 -14.66 -58.84
N VAL A 134 -18.55 -13.64 -58.07
CA VAL A 134 -17.18 -13.41 -57.59
C VAL A 134 -17.10 -13.84 -56.16
N ALA A 135 -16.16 -14.72 -55.85
CA ALA A 135 -15.99 -15.24 -54.50
C ALA A 135 -14.51 -15.23 -54.09
N ALA A 136 -14.29 -15.15 -52.79
CA ALA A 136 -12.96 -15.28 -52.17
C ALA A 136 -13.03 -16.07 -50.88
N SER A 137 -12.01 -16.86 -50.60
CA SER A 137 -11.89 -17.57 -49.35
C SER A 137 -11.64 -16.58 -48.19
N SER A 138 -12.37 -16.77 -47.13
CA SER A 138 -12.14 -16.06 -45.82
C SER A 138 -11.60 -17.01 -44.73
N ASP A 139 -11.32 -18.26 -45.09
CA ASP A 139 -10.89 -19.29 -44.14
C ASP A 139 -9.54 -18.94 -43.49
N GLU A 140 -8.60 -18.45 -44.27
CA GLU A 140 -7.29 -18.03 -43.76
C GLU A 140 -7.44 -16.84 -42.77
N ALA A 141 -8.28 -15.86 -43.11
CA ALA A 141 -8.56 -14.73 -42.21
C ALA A 141 -9.16 -15.19 -40.90
N ASN A 142 -10.14 -16.14 -40.94
CA ASN A 142 -10.79 -16.71 -39.77
C ASN A 142 -9.83 -17.59 -38.94
N THR A 143 -8.97 -18.35 -39.59
CA THR A 143 -7.97 -19.18 -38.93
C THR A 143 -6.91 -18.33 -38.24
N ARG A 144 -6.41 -17.28 -38.90
CA ARG A 144 -5.49 -16.30 -38.30
C ARG A 144 -6.12 -15.57 -37.13
N TYR A 145 -7.40 -15.23 -37.22
CA TYR A 145 -8.15 -14.61 -36.12
C TYR A 145 -8.22 -15.50 -34.89
N LYS A 146 -8.59 -16.81 -35.08
CA LYS A 146 -8.64 -17.80 -33.98
C LYS A 146 -7.25 -17.99 -33.34
N ALA A 147 -6.21 -18.13 -34.14
CA ALA A 147 -4.82 -18.24 -33.67
C ALA A 147 -4.37 -16.97 -32.92
N GLY A 148 -4.78 -15.79 -33.41
CA GLY A 148 -4.53 -14.51 -32.75
C GLY A 148 -5.19 -14.44 -31.37
N LEU A 149 -6.45 -14.85 -31.24
CA LEU A 149 -7.14 -14.90 -29.94
C LEU A 149 -6.46 -15.87 -28.94
N PHE A 150 -5.99 -17.01 -29.44
CA PHE A 150 -5.26 -17.95 -28.61
C PHE A 150 -3.92 -17.38 -28.12
N SER A 151 -3.18 -16.68 -29.00
CA SER A 151 -1.94 -16.02 -28.62
C SER A 151 -2.15 -14.87 -27.61
N VAL A 152 -3.26 -14.12 -27.73
CA VAL A 152 -3.66 -13.12 -26.75
C VAL A 152 -3.94 -13.74 -25.38
N LEU A 153 -4.64 -14.89 -25.36
CA LEU A 153 -4.89 -15.63 -24.12
C LEU A 153 -3.57 -16.04 -23.43
N LEU A 154 -2.65 -16.65 -24.18
CA LEU A 154 -1.34 -17.05 -23.64
C LEU A 154 -0.53 -15.85 -23.13
N ALA A 155 -0.47 -14.77 -23.92
CA ALA A 155 0.23 -13.55 -23.54
C ALA A 155 -0.38 -12.93 -22.26
N THR A 156 -1.70 -12.94 -22.14
CA THR A 156 -2.39 -12.43 -20.94
C THR A 156 -2.07 -13.26 -19.70
N ILE A 157 -2.06 -14.59 -19.81
CA ILE A 157 -1.66 -15.46 -18.70
C ILE A 157 -0.20 -15.19 -18.30
N PHE A 158 0.70 -15.15 -19.26
CA PHE A 158 2.12 -14.98 -19.03
C PHE A 158 2.44 -13.62 -18.38
N THR A 159 1.89 -12.53 -18.90
CA THR A 159 2.08 -11.18 -18.32
C THR A 159 1.49 -11.07 -16.91
N SER A 160 0.33 -11.70 -16.66
CA SER A 160 -0.29 -11.73 -15.34
C SER A 160 0.55 -12.51 -14.32
N LEU A 161 1.16 -13.62 -14.70
CA LEU A 161 2.07 -14.39 -13.85
C LEU A 161 3.34 -13.59 -13.51
N ILE A 162 3.93 -12.89 -14.48
CA ILE A 162 5.09 -12.02 -14.25
C ILE A 162 4.73 -10.88 -13.29
N ALA A 163 3.61 -10.20 -13.52
CA ALA A 163 3.15 -9.11 -12.66
C ALA A 163 2.91 -9.59 -11.22
N PHE A 164 2.31 -10.77 -11.05
CA PHE A 164 2.10 -11.37 -9.74
C PHE A 164 3.43 -11.74 -9.04
N ALA A 165 4.38 -12.31 -9.76
CA ALA A 165 5.70 -12.65 -9.21
C ALA A 165 6.48 -11.40 -8.77
N LEU A 166 6.54 -10.38 -9.63
CA LEU A 166 7.23 -9.11 -9.33
C LEU A 166 6.62 -8.40 -8.12
N LEU A 167 5.28 -8.33 -8.07
CA LEU A 167 4.58 -7.72 -6.93
C LEU A 167 4.81 -8.50 -5.63
N THR A 168 4.85 -9.82 -5.70
CA THR A 168 5.14 -10.66 -4.53
C THR A 168 6.56 -10.46 -4.02
N LEU A 169 7.55 -10.39 -4.92
CA LEU A 169 8.95 -10.10 -4.59
C LEU A 169 9.10 -8.69 -4.00
N TYR A 170 8.42 -7.71 -4.56
CA TYR A 170 8.42 -6.33 -4.06
C TYR A 170 7.88 -6.24 -2.62
N ILE A 171 6.71 -6.85 -2.36
CA ILE A 171 6.11 -6.87 -1.03
C ILE A 171 7.01 -7.61 -0.02
N ARG A 172 7.65 -8.73 -0.41
CA ARG A 172 8.60 -9.44 0.44
C ARG A 172 9.81 -8.58 0.79
N ARG A 173 10.37 -7.84 -0.19
CA ARG A 173 11.50 -6.93 0.07
C ARG A 173 11.15 -5.80 1.02
N LEU A 174 9.96 -5.21 0.89
CA LEU A 174 9.49 -4.18 1.83
C LEU A 174 9.38 -4.74 3.24
N LYS A 175 8.74 -5.91 3.40
CA LYS A 175 8.59 -6.54 4.71
C LYS A 175 9.95 -6.88 5.36
N ASN A 176 10.88 -7.45 4.61
CA ASN A 176 12.20 -7.78 5.14
C ASN A 176 12.96 -6.53 5.60
N ARG A 177 12.83 -5.39 4.92
CA ARG A 177 13.42 -4.12 5.35
C ARG A 177 12.82 -3.62 6.67
N ASP A 178 11.52 -3.74 6.83
CA ASP A 178 10.85 -3.36 8.08
C ASP A 178 11.30 -4.26 9.24
N ASP A 179 11.44 -5.57 8.99
CA ASP A 179 11.92 -6.55 9.97
C ASP A 179 13.41 -6.30 10.34
N GLU A 180 14.29 -5.96 9.38
CA GLU A 180 15.68 -5.59 9.62
C GLU A 180 15.80 -4.33 10.48
N ILE A 181 15.05 -3.27 10.14
CA ILE A 181 15.01 -2.03 10.92
C ILE A 181 14.50 -2.28 12.34
N ALA A 182 13.49 -3.15 12.50
CA ALA A 182 12.99 -3.54 13.82
C ALA A 182 14.05 -4.30 14.63
N LEU A 183 14.79 -5.21 14.00
CA LEU A 183 15.87 -5.97 14.63
C LEU A 183 17.03 -5.06 15.05
N GLU A 184 17.48 -4.15 14.19
CA GLU A 184 18.52 -3.16 14.52
C GLU A 184 18.11 -2.29 15.72
N ARG A 185 16.86 -1.82 15.74
CA ARG A 185 16.32 -1.06 16.87
C ARG A 185 16.30 -1.87 18.16
N MET A 186 15.91 -3.16 18.09
CA MET A 186 15.91 -4.06 19.23
C MET A 186 17.32 -4.32 19.75
N GLN A 187 18.29 -4.52 18.87
CA GLN A 187 19.70 -4.70 19.26
C GLN A 187 20.29 -3.45 19.93
N ALA A 188 20.02 -2.27 19.37
CA ALA A 188 20.42 -1.00 19.97
C ALA A 188 19.80 -0.82 21.36
N PHE A 189 18.49 -1.13 21.49
CA PHE A 189 17.75 -1.09 22.75
C PHE A 189 18.35 -2.03 23.82
N LEU A 190 18.63 -3.29 23.47
CA LEU A 190 19.26 -4.28 24.40
C LEU A 190 20.67 -3.85 24.80
N GLY A 191 21.45 -3.28 23.86
CA GLY A 191 22.78 -2.74 24.17
C GLY A 191 22.71 -1.61 25.19
N ASP A 192 21.80 -0.69 24.98
CA ASP A 192 21.58 0.46 25.85
C ASP A 192 21.05 0.03 27.24
N ALA A 193 20.09 -0.90 27.30
CA ALA A 193 19.59 -1.47 28.53
C ALA A 193 20.70 -2.14 29.36
N SER A 194 21.57 -2.89 28.69
CA SER A 194 22.72 -3.56 29.33
C SER A 194 23.69 -2.55 29.96
N HIS A 195 23.93 -1.42 29.29
CA HIS A 195 24.77 -0.35 29.83
C HIS A 195 24.13 0.35 31.01
N GLU A 196 22.84 0.64 30.96
CA GLU A 196 22.10 1.31 32.03
C GLU A 196 21.91 0.42 33.27
N LEU A 197 21.84 -0.91 33.10
CA LEU A 197 21.83 -1.87 34.22
C LEU A 197 23.22 -2.08 34.86
N ARG A 198 24.30 -2.00 34.09
CA ARG A 198 25.68 -2.21 34.59
C ARG A 198 26.09 -1.14 35.59
N THR A 199 25.69 0.10 35.38
CA THR A 199 26.08 1.23 36.24
C THR A 199 25.61 1.08 37.69
N PRO A 200 24.28 0.93 37.97
CA PRO A 200 23.79 0.72 39.34
C PRO A 200 24.34 -0.58 39.96
N LEU A 201 24.47 -1.64 39.15
CA LEU A 201 25.04 -2.90 39.61
C LEU A 201 26.49 -2.73 40.09
N THR A 202 27.29 -1.93 39.37
CA THR A 202 28.69 -1.63 39.78
C THR A 202 28.72 -0.84 41.09
N VAL A 203 27.80 0.11 41.27
CA VAL A 203 27.70 0.86 42.54
C VAL A 203 27.29 -0.04 43.68
N ILE A 204 26.26 -0.87 43.52
CA ILE A 204 25.83 -1.85 44.52
C ILE A 204 26.98 -2.75 44.89
N LYS A 205 27.69 -3.34 43.88
CA LYS A 205 28.85 -4.22 44.14
C LYS A 205 29.94 -3.51 44.94
N GLY A 206 30.22 -2.25 44.60
CA GLY A 206 31.23 -1.46 45.32
C GLY A 206 30.88 -1.24 46.80
N TYR A 207 29.64 -0.87 47.08
CA TYR A 207 29.20 -0.69 48.50
C TYR A 207 29.16 -2.01 49.24
N VAL A 208 28.68 -3.10 48.66
CA VAL A 208 28.68 -4.43 49.29
C VAL A 208 30.12 -4.92 49.56
N GLU A 209 31.07 -4.66 48.64
CA GLU A 209 32.48 -5.02 48.84
C GLU A 209 33.14 -4.20 49.93
N MET A 210 32.85 -2.90 50.03
CA MET A 210 33.33 -2.06 51.16
C MET A 210 32.77 -2.52 52.50
N LEU A 211 31.49 -2.87 52.57
CA LEU A 211 30.86 -3.43 53.75
C LEU A 211 31.47 -4.76 54.16
N SER A 212 31.72 -5.68 53.21
CA SER A 212 32.27 -7.01 53.43
C SER A 212 33.73 -6.98 53.90
N LYS A 213 34.51 -5.99 53.42
CA LYS A 213 35.91 -5.81 53.84
C LYS A 213 36.10 -5.03 55.13
N GLY A 214 34.98 -4.65 55.79
CA GLY A 214 35.03 -3.88 57.03
C GLY A 214 35.58 -2.45 56.87
N MET A 215 35.50 -1.87 55.64
CA MET A 215 35.98 -0.53 55.35
C MET A 215 35.03 0.57 55.84
N MET A 216 33.83 0.22 56.34
CA MET A 216 32.85 1.09 56.94
C MET A 216 32.95 0.97 58.46
N ASN A 217 33.61 1.95 59.06
CA ASN A 217 34.01 1.84 60.48
C ASN A 217 32.93 2.37 61.46
N THR A 218 31.96 3.14 61.00
CA THR A 218 30.87 3.69 61.81
C THR A 218 29.52 3.09 61.43
N GLU A 219 28.59 3.02 62.36
CA GLU A 219 27.21 2.61 62.06
C GLU A 219 26.53 3.59 61.09
N GLU A 220 26.87 4.86 61.14
CA GLU A 220 26.38 5.88 60.19
C GLU A 220 26.85 5.60 58.79
N ASP A 221 28.11 5.15 58.57
CA ASP A 221 28.62 4.81 57.24
C ASP A 221 27.93 3.57 56.70
N LYS A 222 27.65 2.56 57.52
CA LYS A 222 26.92 1.35 57.14
C LYS A 222 25.47 1.71 56.73
N VAL A 223 24.79 2.52 57.53
CA VAL A 223 23.41 2.98 57.22
C VAL A 223 23.39 3.75 55.89
N ARG A 224 24.36 4.64 55.68
CA ARG A 224 24.48 5.37 54.39
C ARG A 224 24.73 4.44 53.21
N ALA A 225 25.61 3.42 53.40
CA ALA A 225 25.88 2.43 52.38
C ALA A 225 24.64 1.60 52.02
N PHE A 226 23.91 1.08 53.03
CA PHE A 226 22.66 0.35 52.80
C PHE A 226 21.59 1.22 52.14
N SER A 227 21.44 2.46 52.55
CA SER A 227 20.53 3.42 51.92
C SER A 227 20.86 3.62 50.46
N ARG A 228 22.16 3.76 50.12
CA ARG A 228 22.61 3.92 48.76
C ARG A 228 22.35 2.68 47.91
N VAL A 229 22.61 1.49 48.44
CA VAL A 229 22.30 0.21 47.77
C VAL A 229 20.81 0.09 47.49
N ASN A 230 19.94 0.41 48.47
CA ASN A 230 18.50 0.38 48.27
C ASN A 230 18.01 1.36 47.19
N VAL A 231 18.57 2.56 47.14
CA VAL A 231 18.29 3.53 46.07
C VAL A 231 18.62 2.99 44.71
N GLU A 232 19.79 2.35 44.55
CA GLU A 232 20.20 1.79 43.26
C GLU A 232 19.37 0.55 42.85
N ILE A 233 18.93 -0.27 43.86
CA ILE A 233 17.98 -1.38 43.61
C ILE A 233 16.65 -0.85 43.08
N GLY A 234 16.05 0.14 43.72
CA GLY A 234 14.79 0.76 43.29
C GLY A 234 14.92 1.41 41.91
N ARG A 235 16.10 1.97 41.58
CA ARG A 235 16.42 2.45 40.23
C ARG A 235 16.43 1.34 39.18
N MET A 236 17.03 0.17 39.53
CA MET A 236 17.04 -1.01 38.65
C MET A 236 15.64 -1.57 38.41
N GLU A 237 14.83 -1.67 39.48
CA GLU A 237 13.43 -2.11 39.34
C GLU A 237 12.64 -1.20 38.38
N THR A 238 12.79 0.10 38.53
CA THR A 238 12.14 1.08 37.64
C THR A 238 12.61 0.88 36.18
N LEU A 239 13.92 0.67 35.97
CA LEU A 239 14.48 0.47 34.65
C LEU A 239 13.98 -0.83 34.00
N ILE A 240 13.93 -1.92 34.76
CA ILE A 240 13.38 -3.21 34.27
C ILE A 240 11.91 -3.05 33.88
N HIS A 241 11.13 -2.34 34.69
CA HIS A 241 9.72 -2.09 34.39
C HIS A 241 9.55 -1.25 33.12
N ASP A 242 10.39 -0.21 32.94
CA ASP A 242 10.41 0.62 31.74
C ASP A 242 10.75 -0.19 30.47
N LEU A 243 11.72 -1.13 30.59
CA LEU A 243 12.11 -2.03 29.51
C LEU A 243 11.00 -3.00 29.11
N LEU A 244 10.33 -3.61 30.09
CA LEU A 244 9.17 -4.49 29.85
C LEU A 244 8.04 -3.73 29.19
N LEU A 245 7.74 -2.52 29.64
CA LEU A 245 6.72 -1.67 29.05
C LEU A 245 7.03 -1.32 27.59
N LEU A 246 8.29 -0.97 27.27
CA LEU A 246 8.70 -0.70 25.89
C LEU A 246 8.60 -1.94 24.99
N ALA A 247 8.92 -3.12 25.52
CA ALA A 247 8.73 -4.38 24.80
C ALA A 247 7.24 -4.65 24.51
N GLU A 248 6.36 -4.49 25.50
CA GLU A 248 4.90 -4.62 25.31
C GLU A 248 4.33 -3.60 24.32
N LEU A 249 4.81 -2.36 24.36
CA LEU A 249 4.37 -1.31 23.42
C LEU A 249 4.83 -1.59 22.00
N GLY A 250 5.97 -2.27 21.82
CA GLY A 250 6.52 -2.67 20.52
C GLY A 250 5.83 -3.89 19.90
N GLU A 251 5.20 -4.73 20.68
CA GLU A 251 4.47 -5.89 20.19
C GLU A 251 3.06 -5.52 19.68
N SER A 252 2.57 -6.29 18.70
CA SER A 252 1.19 -6.17 18.20
C SER A 252 0.14 -6.68 19.18
N ALA A 253 0.55 -7.13 20.36
CA ALA A 253 -0.36 -7.59 21.40
C ALA A 253 -1.27 -6.43 21.84
N GLN A 254 -2.54 -6.53 21.55
CA GLN A 254 -3.57 -5.62 22.02
C GLN A 254 -3.88 -5.99 23.48
N ARG A 255 -3.47 -5.15 24.43
CA ARG A 255 -4.24 -5.06 25.67
C ARG A 255 -5.59 -4.42 25.33
N ASP A 256 -6.65 -4.84 25.97
CA ASP A 256 -7.97 -4.27 25.75
C ASP A 256 -7.94 -2.78 26.10
N ASN A 257 -8.22 -1.95 25.08
CA ASN A 257 -8.39 -0.52 25.27
C ASN A 257 -9.67 -0.29 26.09
N GLU A 258 -9.55 0.47 27.15
CA GLU A 258 -10.65 0.92 27.98
C GLU A 258 -10.94 2.41 27.80
N LEU A 259 -12.11 2.85 28.19
CA LEU A 259 -12.46 4.25 28.24
C LEU A 259 -11.78 4.89 29.46
N ILE A 260 -10.92 5.87 29.25
CA ILE A 260 -10.16 6.57 30.27
C ILE A 260 -10.64 8.00 30.34
N ASP A 261 -11.09 8.46 31.53
CA ASP A 261 -11.21 9.90 31.79
C ASP A 261 -9.80 10.47 32.01
N LEU A 262 -9.28 11.10 30.92
CA LEU A 262 -7.94 11.67 30.91
C LEU A 262 -7.86 12.90 31.83
N SER A 263 -8.99 13.61 32.00
CA SER A 263 -9.08 14.78 32.90
C SER A 263 -8.85 14.39 34.34
N GLU A 264 -9.55 13.35 34.82
CA GLU A 264 -9.39 12.83 36.17
C GLU A 264 -7.99 12.28 36.42
N LEU A 265 -7.48 11.47 35.46
CA LEU A 265 -6.16 10.88 35.55
C LEU A 265 -5.04 11.95 35.62
N LEU A 266 -5.10 12.95 34.73
CA LEU A 266 -4.11 14.04 34.72
C LEU A 266 -4.18 14.90 35.96
N LYS A 267 -5.40 15.20 36.42
CA LYS A 267 -5.62 15.99 37.64
C LYS A 267 -4.99 15.30 38.85
N ALA A 268 -5.25 14.00 39.06
CA ALA A 268 -4.68 13.25 40.17
C ALA A 268 -3.14 13.31 40.21
N HIS A 269 -2.48 13.03 39.06
CA HIS A 269 -1.02 13.09 38.97
C HIS A 269 -0.46 14.52 39.16
N SER A 270 -1.20 15.54 38.73
CA SER A 270 -0.80 16.94 38.87
C SER A 270 -0.87 17.42 40.33
N GLU A 271 -1.91 17.00 41.04
CA GLU A 271 -2.10 17.30 42.47
C GLU A 271 -1.05 16.56 43.33
N ASP A 272 -0.75 15.30 43.00
CA ASP A 272 0.32 14.53 43.66
C ASP A 272 1.68 15.22 43.43
N PHE A 273 1.96 15.67 42.19
CA PHE A 273 3.20 16.39 41.89
C PHE A 273 3.31 17.72 42.66
N ALA A 274 2.26 18.51 42.70
CA ALA A 274 2.23 19.77 43.45
C ALA A 274 2.45 19.54 44.96
N THR A 275 1.91 18.44 45.53
CA THR A 275 2.10 18.06 46.93
C THR A 275 3.53 17.63 47.23
N LEU A 276 4.17 16.88 46.32
CA LEU A 276 5.56 16.41 46.47
C LEU A 276 6.59 17.52 46.28
N TYR A 277 6.27 18.55 45.50
CA TYR A 277 7.16 19.67 45.19
C TYR A 277 6.51 21.04 45.51
N PRO A 278 6.27 21.35 46.79
CA PRO A 278 5.54 22.55 47.20
C PRO A 278 6.21 23.88 46.87
N ASP A 279 7.53 23.87 46.62
CA ASP A 279 8.29 25.04 46.22
C ASP A 279 8.10 25.46 44.74
N ARG A 280 7.43 24.60 43.95
CA ARG A 280 7.16 24.84 42.54
C ARG A 280 5.79 25.49 42.34
N ALA A 281 5.73 26.53 41.55
CA ALA A 281 4.45 27.10 41.14
C ALA A 281 3.84 26.20 40.03
N VAL A 282 2.77 25.46 40.39
CA VAL A 282 2.07 24.55 39.44
C VAL A 282 0.73 25.16 39.04
N GLU A 283 0.58 25.51 37.79
CA GLU A 283 -0.68 25.97 37.18
C GLU A 283 -1.37 24.77 36.48
N ILE A 284 -2.60 24.47 36.89
CA ILE A 284 -3.39 23.34 36.36
C ILE A 284 -4.63 23.88 35.64
N ALA A 285 -4.75 23.66 34.32
CA ALA A 285 -5.88 24.07 33.49
C ALA A 285 -6.39 22.89 32.70
N ILE A 286 -7.27 22.10 33.28
CA ILE A 286 -7.78 20.83 32.72
C ILE A 286 -9.26 20.99 32.42
N GLU A 287 -9.63 20.80 31.13
CA GLU A 287 -11.02 20.70 30.68
C GLU A 287 -11.63 19.41 31.24
N PRO A 288 -12.80 19.48 31.93
CA PRO A 288 -13.40 18.32 32.55
C PRO A 288 -13.94 17.31 31.52
N HIS A 289 -14.04 16.03 31.96
CA HIS A 289 -14.69 14.95 31.23
C HIS A 289 -14.13 14.66 29.82
N LEU A 290 -12.85 14.91 29.60
CA LEU A 290 -12.16 14.55 28.37
C LEU A 290 -11.73 13.08 28.42
N ALA A 291 -12.44 12.22 27.67
CA ALA A 291 -12.19 10.79 27.62
C ALA A 291 -11.46 10.35 26.34
N ILE A 292 -10.63 9.34 26.46
CA ILE A 292 -9.87 8.70 25.38
C ILE A 292 -10.00 7.18 25.46
N MET A 293 -9.71 6.48 24.35
CA MET A 293 -9.56 5.01 24.38
C MET A 293 -8.08 4.65 24.52
N GLY A 294 -7.77 3.81 25.51
CA GLY A 294 -6.37 3.40 25.74
C GLY A 294 -6.21 2.45 26.92
N VAL A 295 -4.97 2.29 27.38
CA VAL A 295 -4.63 1.54 28.60
C VAL A 295 -4.23 2.54 29.67
N ARG A 296 -4.96 2.57 30.82
CA ARG A 296 -4.79 3.55 31.88
C ARG A 296 -3.35 3.60 32.41
N ASP A 297 -2.72 2.44 32.60
CA ASP A 297 -1.34 2.37 33.10
C ASP A 297 -0.33 3.03 32.14
N TYR A 298 -0.56 2.96 30.84
CA TYR A 298 0.31 3.59 29.85
C TYR A 298 0.25 5.12 29.94
N PHE A 299 -0.96 5.68 30.05
CA PHE A 299 -1.13 7.12 30.24
C PHE A 299 -0.64 7.61 31.58
N SER A 300 -0.86 6.85 32.67
CA SER A 300 -0.25 7.15 33.98
C SER A 300 1.27 7.25 33.87
N ARG A 301 1.89 6.30 33.17
CA ARG A 301 3.34 6.27 32.96
C ARG A 301 3.83 7.42 32.07
N PHE A 302 3.06 7.80 31.06
CA PHE A 302 3.33 8.97 30.23
C PHE A 302 3.40 10.23 31.09
N ILE A 303 2.36 10.48 31.90
CA ILE A 303 2.24 11.66 32.77
C ILE A 303 3.38 11.68 33.80
N GLN A 304 3.62 10.55 34.47
CA GLN A 304 4.70 10.41 35.46
C GLN A 304 6.07 10.69 34.84
N ASN A 305 6.35 10.18 33.63
CA ASN A 305 7.62 10.44 32.95
C ASN A 305 7.79 11.93 32.62
N ALA A 306 6.73 12.61 32.15
CA ALA A 306 6.79 14.03 31.85
C ALA A 306 7.04 14.88 33.12
N LEU A 307 6.31 14.60 34.19
CA LEU A 307 6.47 15.31 35.48
C LEU A 307 7.81 15.00 36.16
N ASN A 308 8.26 13.76 36.16
CA ASN A 308 9.57 13.35 36.65
C ASN A 308 10.74 13.98 35.88
N ASN A 309 10.59 14.22 34.57
CA ASN A 309 11.58 14.94 33.79
C ASN A 309 11.73 16.39 34.33
N ILE A 310 10.63 17.06 34.63
CA ILE A 310 10.67 18.40 35.24
C ILE A 310 11.37 18.32 36.60
N ALA A 311 10.95 17.41 37.49
CA ALA A 311 11.52 17.28 38.83
C ALA A 311 13.04 17.06 38.81
N ARG A 312 13.55 16.28 37.83
CA ARG A 312 14.96 15.86 37.77
C ARG A 312 15.87 16.84 37.02
N HIS A 313 15.33 17.51 36.01
CA HIS A 313 16.14 18.29 35.07
C HIS A 313 15.97 19.81 35.22
N THR A 314 15.16 20.25 36.19
CA THR A 314 14.95 21.68 36.43
C THR A 314 15.13 22.00 37.94
N ASP A 315 15.48 23.26 38.24
CA ASP A 315 15.62 23.73 39.62
C ASP A 315 14.29 23.73 40.36
N SER A 316 14.33 23.74 41.70
CA SER A 316 13.14 23.64 42.58
C SER A 316 12.18 24.84 42.48
N ASN A 317 12.63 25.98 41.93
CA ASN A 317 11.85 27.23 41.79
C ASN A 317 11.19 27.39 40.41
N VAL A 318 11.28 26.36 39.53
CA VAL A 318 10.74 26.41 38.19
C VAL A 318 9.21 26.31 38.20
N SER A 319 8.55 27.18 37.42
CA SER A 319 7.09 27.10 37.22
C SER A 319 6.73 25.99 36.24
N VAL A 320 5.62 25.34 36.52
CA VAL A 320 5.08 24.22 35.72
C VAL A 320 3.65 24.57 35.32
N LYS A 321 3.33 24.37 34.06
CA LYS A 321 1.97 24.54 33.53
C LYS A 321 1.47 23.25 32.88
N ILE A 322 0.31 22.79 33.36
CA ILE A 322 -0.32 21.55 32.89
C ILE A 322 -1.67 21.91 32.30
N THR A 323 -1.84 21.61 31.01
CA THR A 323 -3.07 21.94 30.29
C THR A 323 -3.64 20.73 29.60
N LEU A 324 -4.96 20.58 29.60
CA LEU A 324 -5.69 19.60 28.82
C LEU A 324 -6.91 20.28 28.22
N VAL A 325 -7.02 20.26 26.90
CA VAL A 325 -8.11 20.88 26.16
C VAL A 325 -8.55 20.00 24.99
N ARG A 326 -9.82 20.10 24.61
CA ARG A 326 -10.33 19.48 23.38
C ARG A 326 -9.86 20.31 22.16
N SER A 327 -9.18 19.65 21.22
CA SER A 327 -8.71 20.24 19.97
C SER A 327 -9.33 19.48 18.80
N GLY A 328 -10.51 19.90 18.36
CA GLY A 328 -11.28 19.25 17.33
C GLY A 328 -11.68 17.81 17.71
N LYS A 329 -11.10 16.80 17.05
CA LYS A 329 -11.34 15.37 17.35
C LYS A 329 -10.37 14.78 18.36
N ASN A 330 -9.39 15.57 18.83
CA ASN A 330 -8.34 15.11 19.69
C ASN A 330 -8.42 15.78 21.07
N ALA A 331 -7.87 15.10 22.08
CA ALA A 331 -7.48 15.69 23.36
C ALA A 331 -6.02 16.14 23.21
N LYS A 332 -5.75 17.39 23.53
CA LYS A 332 -4.42 17.97 23.55
C LYS A 332 -3.99 18.21 25.00
N LEU A 333 -3.00 17.44 25.42
CA LEU A 333 -2.33 17.52 26.73
C LEU A 333 -1.01 18.23 26.54
N ALA A 334 -0.73 19.25 27.31
CA ALA A 334 0.60 19.89 27.36
C ALA A 334 1.09 20.00 28.79
N ILE A 335 2.35 19.62 29.03
CA ILE A 335 3.07 19.75 30.28
C ILE A 335 4.30 20.61 29.97
N GLU A 336 4.35 21.79 30.56
CA GLU A 336 5.33 22.83 30.25
C GLU A 336 6.09 23.24 31.52
N ASP A 337 7.38 23.57 31.36
CA ASP A 337 8.21 24.11 32.42
C ASP A 337 8.88 25.44 32.02
N SER A 338 9.40 26.16 33.02
CA SER A 338 10.19 27.36 32.82
C SER A 338 11.71 27.15 32.99
N GLY A 339 12.18 25.90 32.87
CA GLY A 339 13.60 25.57 32.99
C GLY A 339 14.45 25.97 31.80
N ALA A 340 15.65 25.43 31.71
CA ALA A 340 16.59 25.73 30.62
C ALA A 340 16.15 25.24 29.23
N GLY A 341 15.13 24.35 29.16
CA GLY A 341 14.66 23.72 27.91
C GLY A 341 15.67 22.77 27.28
N LEU A 342 15.51 22.52 25.99
CA LEU A 342 16.38 21.69 25.19
C LEU A 342 17.19 22.54 24.20
N PRO A 343 18.35 22.02 23.68
CA PRO A 343 19.02 22.63 22.55
C PRO A 343 18.08 22.75 21.34
N GLU A 344 18.22 23.79 20.53
CA GLU A 344 17.36 24.09 19.38
C GLU A 344 17.16 22.86 18.47
N ALA A 345 18.23 22.12 18.22
CA ALA A 345 18.21 20.91 17.38
C ALA A 345 17.41 19.73 17.98
N ALA A 346 17.06 19.78 19.26
CA ALA A 346 16.33 18.72 19.97
C ALA A 346 14.82 18.92 19.96
N TYR A 347 14.34 20.12 19.61
CA TYR A 347 12.92 20.38 19.42
C TYR A 347 12.46 19.74 18.13
N ARG A 348 11.46 18.87 18.20
CA ARG A 348 10.96 18.12 17.05
C ARG A 348 9.45 18.03 17.06
N GLU A 349 8.87 18.18 15.87
CA GLU A 349 7.47 17.83 15.61
C GLU A 349 7.38 16.34 15.23
N ASN A 350 6.38 15.65 15.77
CA ASN A 350 6.10 14.26 15.49
C ASN A 350 7.24 13.28 15.85
N ILE A 351 7.45 13.08 17.15
CA ILE A 351 8.42 12.11 17.65
C ILE A 351 7.82 10.71 17.46
N GLN A 352 8.30 10.00 16.44
CA GLN A 352 8.05 8.57 16.30
C GLN A 352 9.08 7.79 17.11
N SER A 353 8.60 6.81 17.86
CA SER A 353 9.28 6.00 18.86
C SER A 353 10.75 5.65 18.59
N LEU A 354 11.54 5.57 19.68
CA LEU A 354 12.86 4.95 19.79
C LEU A 354 14.09 5.73 19.30
N ASN A 355 14.01 7.00 18.96
CA ASN A 355 15.22 7.80 18.78
C ASN A 355 15.68 8.36 20.14
N ARG A 356 16.80 7.86 20.65
CA ARG A 356 17.42 8.39 21.87
C ARG A 356 17.75 9.86 21.69
N PHE A 357 17.23 10.67 22.59
CA PHE A 357 17.69 12.05 22.78
C PHE A 357 18.97 11.99 23.62
N ASP A 358 20.07 12.43 23.01
CA ASP A 358 21.41 12.68 23.58
C ASP A 358 21.91 11.83 24.74
N LYS A 359 22.89 10.98 24.47
CA LYS A 359 23.62 10.12 25.41
C LYS A 359 24.42 10.89 26.50
N SER A 360 24.65 12.20 26.31
CA SER A 360 25.61 12.93 27.14
C SER A 360 25.05 13.52 28.43
N ARG A 361 23.79 13.96 28.44
CA ARG A 361 23.16 14.63 29.60
C ARG A 361 22.44 13.73 30.60
N SER A 362 21.98 12.54 30.18
CA SER A 362 21.25 11.63 31.08
C SER A 362 22.15 10.97 32.15
N ARG A 363 23.47 10.97 31.95
CA ARG A 363 24.40 10.32 32.88
C ARG A 363 24.68 11.12 34.14
N GLU A 364 24.66 12.45 34.08
CA GLU A 364 24.93 13.31 35.24
C GLU A 364 23.71 13.47 36.16
N SER A 365 22.49 13.35 35.62
CA SER A 365 21.22 13.57 36.37
C SER A 365 20.51 12.29 36.80
N GLY A 366 21.07 11.10 36.56
CA GLY A 366 20.55 9.83 37.13
C GLY A 366 19.28 9.28 36.49
N GLY A 367 18.89 9.74 35.30
CA GLY A 367 17.72 9.22 34.56
C GLY A 367 18.05 8.00 33.70
N SER A 368 17.06 7.09 33.48
CA SER A 368 17.20 5.90 32.59
C SER A 368 17.33 6.27 31.10
N GLY A 369 17.11 7.52 30.73
CA GLY A 369 17.05 7.95 29.32
C GLY A 369 15.90 7.35 28.52
N LEU A 370 15.10 6.45 29.11
CA LEU A 370 13.99 5.76 28.46
C LEU A 370 12.66 6.51 28.54
N GLY A 371 12.52 7.48 29.42
CA GLY A 371 11.24 8.17 29.67
C GLY A 371 10.66 8.82 28.41
N MET A 372 11.50 9.46 27.59
CA MET A 372 11.07 10.08 26.33
C MET A 372 10.61 9.01 25.32
N SER A 373 11.32 7.89 25.24
CA SER A 373 10.98 6.77 24.37
C SER A 373 9.66 6.11 24.77
N ILE A 374 9.40 5.98 26.09
CA ILE A 374 8.14 5.49 26.64
C ILE A 374 7.00 6.45 26.29
N MET A 375 7.19 7.75 26.50
CA MET A 375 6.18 8.76 26.15
C MET A 375 5.82 8.71 24.67
N ALA A 376 6.81 8.62 23.80
CA ALA A 376 6.60 8.52 22.35
C ALA A 376 5.88 7.22 21.97
N ALA A 377 6.27 6.09 22.56
CA ALA A 377 5.65 4.79 22.28
C ALA A 377 4.18 4.72 22.74
N VAL A 378 3.87 5.24 23.95
CA VAL A 378 2.50 5.29 24.46
C VAL A 378 1.59 6.11 23.54
N ILE A 379 2.01 7.30 23.16
CA ILE A 379 1.22 8.19 22.31
C ILE A 379 1.05 7.61 20.90
N ALA A 380 2.11 7.04 20.33
CA ALA A 380 2.03 6.38 19.03
C ALA A 380 1.08 5.17 19.04
N LYS A 381 1.12 4.32 20.09
CA LYS A 381 0.21 3.17 20.25
C LYS A 381 -1.25 3.58 20.38
N SER A 382 -1.51 4.77 20.94
CA SER A 382 -2.84 5.37 21.05
C SER A 382 -3.29 6.11 19.78
N GLY A 383 -2.53 6.03 18.68
CA GLY A 383 -2.85 6.71 17.43
C GLY A 383 -2.68 8.23 17.49
N GLY A 384 -1.93 8.72 18.47
CA GLY A 384 -1.66 10.14 18.72
C GLY A 384 -0.32 10.60 18.19
N GLN A 385 0.00 11.87 18.47
CA GLN A 385 1.25 12.53 18.11
C GLN A 385 1.89 13.19 19.32
N LEU A 386 3.19 12.94 19.54
CA LEU A 386 4.02 13.60 20.54
C LEU A 386 4.89 14.68 19.91
N THR A 387 4.89 15.87 20.48
CA THR A 387 5.67 17.02 19.99
C THR A 387 6.46 17.64 21.16
N LEU A 388 7.73 17.99 20.93
CA LEU A 388 8.54 18.77 21.85
C LEU A 388 8.76 20.16 21.28
N ARG A 389 8.34 21.19 22.04
CA ARG A 389 8.52 22.58 21.65
C ARG A 389 9.12 23.38 22.81
N LYS A 390 9.59 24.58 22.50
CA LYS A 390 9.93 25.56 23.51
C LYS A 390 8.65 25.97 24.24
N SER A 391 8.68 25.92 25.58
CA SER A 391 7.57 26.33 26.42
C SER A 391 7.28 27.82 26.32
N SER A 392 6.01 28.19 26.47
CA SER A 392 5.61 29.58 26.67
C SER A 392 6.23 30.20 27.91
N LEU A 393 6.66 29.40 28.88
CA LEU A 393 7.35 29.79 30.12
C LEU A 393 8.86 29.88 29.94
N GLY A 394 9.41 29.48 28.76
CA GLY A 394 10.83 29.56 28.45
C GLY A 394 11.58 28.24 28.38
N GLY A 395 11.08 27.19 29.04
CA GLY A 395 11.68 25.86 29.11
C GLY A 395 11.18 24.86 28.04
N LEU A 396 10.85 23.65 28.44
CA LEU A 396 10.36 22.57 27.59
C LEU A 396 8.82 22.46 27.67
N ALA A 397 8.18 22.31 26.52
CA ALA A 397 6.79 21.90 26.39
C ALA A 397 6.72 20.49 25.78
N VAL A 398 6.17 19.53 26.54
CA VAL A 398 5.82 18.18 26.09
C VAL A 398 4.33 18.19 25.73
N ILE A 399 4.02 18.05 24.44
CA ILE A 399 2.67 18.16 23.92
C ILE A 399 2.25 16.81 23.31
N ALA A 400 1.18 16.22 23.82
CA ALA A 400 0.57 15.00 23.31
C ALA A 400 -0.82 15.31 22.76
N GLU A 401 -1.08 14.89 21.51
CA GLU A 401 -2.40 14.94 20.89
C GLU A 401 -2.87 13.52 20.62
N VAL A 402 -4.00 13.10 21.22
CA VAL A 402 -4.55 11.75 21.10
C VAL A 402 -6.02 11.83 20.70
N PRO A 403 -6.55 10.84 19.93
CA PRO A 403 -7.97 10.82 19.57
C PRO A 403 -8.86 10.82 20.82
N ALA A 404 -9.75 11.79 20.92
CA ALA A 404 -10.74 11.87 21.99
C ALA A 404 -12.01 11.12 21.61
N VAL A 405 -12.65 10.51 22.62
CA VAL A 405 -13.97 9.90 22.45
C VAL A 405 -15.00 11.03 22.32
N ARG A 406 -15.92 10.88 21.39
CA ARG A 406 -17.10 11.76 21.30
C ARG A 406 -18.09 11.37 22.40
N GLU A 407 -18.57 12.35 23.14
CA GLU A 407 -19.78 12.21 23.94
C GLU A 407 -20.99 11.84 23.08
#